data_deecc54cb38a0c581942dbebd9786905
#
_entry.id   deecc54cb38a0c581942dbebd9786905
#
_cell.length_a   1.000
_cell.length_b   1.000
_cell.length_c   1.000
_cell.angle_alpha   90.00
_cell.angle_beta   90.00
_cell.angle_gamma   90.00
#
_symmetry.space_group_name_H-M   'P 1'
#
loop_
_entity.id
_entity.type
_entity.pdbx_description
1 polymer ?
#
loop_
_entity_poly.entity_id
_entity_poly.type
_entity_poly.pdbx_seq_one_letter_code
_entity_poly.pdbx_strand_id
1 'polypeptide(L)'
;PHFLVRTKNMELHTDFSQRVILHTEQMPWLPSPAAGVERRQLDRQGEEVARATSIVRYASGSYFAAHTHGGGEEIFVLEGVFSDEHGHYPPGSYLRNPPGTTHTPFSEPGCVIFVKLWQFNPGDAQTVCQQTEQGSWGPGRQEGIQVQLLHEFQGVRTVLMRLEPDLQVQLHSHPGGEEILVLEGDFADEHGEYSKGSWLRSPPGSSHSPKIGPNGALLYLKSGHLVAPVMPLPN
;
A
#
# COMPACT_ATOMS: atom_id res chain seq x y z
N PRO A 1 40.42 18.81 -3.04
CA PRO A 1 39.94 17.48 -2.82
C PRO A 1 38.40 17.55 -2.68
N HIS A 2 37.70 17.15 -3.76
CA HIS A 2 36.25 17.00 -3.73
C HIS A 2 35.95 15.76 -2.91
N PHE A 3 35.39 15.92 -1.72
CA PHE A 3 34.74 14.83 -1.02
C PHE A 3 33.47 14.46 -1.81
N LEU A 4 33.57 13.39 -2.57
CA LEU A 4 32.39 12.66 -3.04
C LEU A 4 31.69 12.10 -1.79
N VAL A 5 30.69 12.79 -1.30
CA VAL A 5 29.72 12.22 -0.38
C VAL A 5 29.03 11.12 -1.19
N ARG A 6 29.42 9.87 -1.00
CA ARG A 6 28.62 8.72 -1.44
C ARG A 6 27.29 8.82 -0.68
N THR A 7 26.26 9.29 -1.35
CA THR A 7 24.89 9.11 -0.89
C THR A 7 24.70 7.62 -0.72
N LYS A 8 24.51 7.19 0.52
CA LYS A 8 24.24 5.80 0.86
C LYS A 8 22.82 5.55 0.36
N ASN A 9 22.62 4.75 -0.70
CA ASN A 9 21.27 4.37 -1.16
C ASN A 9 20.44 3.98 0.05
N MET A 10 19.29 4.62 0.21
CA MET A 10 18.41 4.31 1.32
C MET A 10 17.76 2.94 1.07
N GLU A 11 18.05 2.00 1.94
CA GLU A 11 17.45 0.67 1.94
C GLU A 11 16.73 0.46 3.26
N LEU A 12 15.41 0.27 3.19
CA LEU A 12 14.55 -0.01 4.33
C LEU A 12 13.69 -1.23 4.01
N HIS A 13 13.82 -2.29 4.78
CA HIS A 13 13.06 -3.53 4.62
C HIS A 13 13.08 -4.09 3.18
N THR A 14 14.23 -4.06 2.51
CA THR A 14 14.39 -4.47 1.11
C THR A 14 14.54 -5.98 0.92
N ASP A 15 14.80 -6.73 1.99
CA ASP A 15 14.84 -8.19 1.95
C ASP A 15 13.41 -8.78 2.03
N PHE A 16 12.87 -9.15 0.87
CA PHE A 16 11.53 -9.72 0.76
C PHE A 16 11.42 -11.18 1.23
N SER A 17 12.53 -11.82 1.58
CA SER A 17 12.51 -13.11 2.26
C SER A 17 12.21 -13.00 3.76
N GLN A 18 12.23 -11.78 4.30
CA GLN A 18 11.97 -11.50 5.69
C GLN A 18 10.54 -10.98 5.90
N ARG A 19 9.92 -11.47 6.97
CA ARG A 19 8.65 -10.91 7.46
C ARG A 19 8.90 -9.54 8.07
N VAL A 20 8.02 -8.58 7.76
CA VAL A 20 8.02 -7.26 8.38
C VAL A 20 6.66 -7.02 9.02
N ILE A 21 6.65 -6.50 10.23
CA ILE A 21 5.45 -6.10 10.98
C ILE A 21 5.70 -4.71 11.54
N LEU A 22 4.85 -3.75 11.19
CA LEU A 22 4.94 -2.36 11.64
C LEU A 22 3.58 -1.90 12.17
N HIS A 23 3.57 -1.34 13.36
CA HIS A 23 2.41 -0.63 13.92
C HIS A 23 2.54 0.84 13.49
N THR A 24 1.97 1.17 12.35
CA THR A 24 2.28 2.43 11.68
C THR A 24 1.84 3.66 12.47
N GLU A 25 0.79 3.55 13.29
CA GLU A 25 0.33 4.66 14.14
C GLU A 25 1.36 5.07 15.22
N GLN A 26 2.26 4.17 15.59
CA GLN A 26 3.35 4.42 16.54
C GLN A 26 4.62 4.98 15.87
N MET A 27 4.67 4.97 14.53
CA MET A 27 5.83 5.47 13.79
C MET A 27 5.81 7.01 13.73
N PRO A 28 6.98 7.67 13.87
CA PRO A 28 7.06 9.11 13.71
C PRO A 28 6.77 9.52 12.26
N TRP A 29 6.17 10.69 12.09
CA TRP A 29 6.07 11.34 10.80
C TRP A 29 7.42 12.02 10.46
N LEU A 30 7.95 11.71 9.30
CA LEU A 30 9.19 12.29 8.78
C LEU A 30 8.86 13.28 7.66
N PRO A 31 9.53 14.45 7.59
CA PRO A 31 9.27 15.40 6.53
C PRO A 31 9.63 14.80 5.17
N SER A 32 8.83 15.14 4.16
CA SER A 32 9.13 14.91 2.75
C SER A 32 9.82 16.16 2.17
N PRO A 33 10.45 16.08 0.98
CA PRO A 33 10.99 17.25 0.30
C PRO A 33 9.92 18.31 -0.03
N ALA A 34 8.65 17.91 -0.18
CA ALA A 34 7.55 18.85 -0.39
C ALA A 34 7.07 19.44 0.93
N ALA A 35 6.93 20.77 0.98
CA ALA A 35 6.43 21.46 2.17
C ALA A 35 4.99 21.03 2.52
N GLY A 36 4.73 20.81 3.80
CA GLY A 36 3.41 20.38 4.29
C GLY A 36 3.10 18.90 4.00
N VAL A 37 4.08 18.12 3.56
CA VAL A 37 3.93 16.69 3.32
C VAL A 37 4.90 15.91 4.20
N GLU A 38 4.39 14.90 4.89
CA GLU A 38 5.13 14.03 5.77
C GLU A 38 4.87 12.57 5.42
N ARG A 39 5.78 11.69 5.77
CA ARG A 39 5.67 10.26 5.44
C ARG A 39 6.13 9.34 6.59
N ARG A 40 5.49 8.18 6.67
CA ARG A 40 5.94 6.99 7.39
C ARG A 40 6.37 5.99 6.34
N GLN A 41 7.67 5.74 6.23
CA GLN A 41 8.23 4.81 5.26
C GLN A 41 8.12 3.38 5.78
N LEU A 42 7.48 2.50 5.02
CA LEU A 42 7.26 1.09 5.42
C LEU A 42 8.31 0.17 4.78
N ASP A 43 8.56 0.35 3.50
CA ASP A 43 9.72 -0.18 2.81
C ASP A 43 10.25 0.83 1.77
N ARG A 44 11.53 0.73 1.44
CA ARG A 44 12.13 1.64 0.46
C ARG A 44 13.44 1.11 -0.09
N GLN A 45 13.59 1.16 -1.41
CA GLN A 45 14.81 0.93 -2.13
C GLN A 45 15.06 2.11 -3.08
N GLY A 46 16.06 2.91 -2.80
CA GLY A 46 16.41 4.11 -3.55
C GLY A 46 16.18 5.42 -2.76
N GLU A 47 16.67 6.51 -3.31
CA GLU A 47 16.59 7.86 -2.72
C GLU A 47 15.23 8.52 -3.04
N GLU A 48 15.19 9.61 -3.82
CA GLU A 48 13.93 10.26 -4.21
C GLU A 48 13.17 9.43 -5.26
N VAL A 49 13.87 8.86 -6.23
CA VAL A 49 13.31 7.82 -7.12
C VAL A 49 13.51 6.48 -6.45
N ALA A 50 12.42 5.83 -6.09
CA ALA A 50 12.50 4.63 -5.28
C ALA A 50 11.33 3.68 -5.52
N ARG A 51 11.60 2.37 -5.43
CA ARG A 51 10.56 1.40 -5.09
C ARG A 51 10.22 1.59 -3.62
N ALA A 52 9.01 1.99 -3.30
CA ALA A 52 8.63 2.33 -1.94
C ALA A 52 7.17 2.04 -1.62
N THR A 53 6.93 1.72 -0.35
CA THR A 53 5.60 1.70 0.26
C THR A 53 5.61 2.66 1.45
N SER A 54 4.65 3.56 1.51
CA SER A 54 4.59 4.59 2.55
C SER A 54 3.15 4.95 2.92
N ILE A 55 2.97 5.46 4.14
CA ILE A 55 1.80 6.27 4.49
C ILE A 55 2.25 7.73 4.40
N VAL A 56 1.50 8.55 3.66
CA VAL A 56 1.84 9.94 3.39
C VAL A 56 0.70 10.82 3.88
N ARG A 57 1.05 11.87 4.62
CA ARG A 57 0.12 12.87 5.14
C ARG A 57 0.36 14.22 4.46
N TYR A 58 -0.70 14.77 3.90
CA TYR A 58 -0.75 16.12 3.37
C TYR A 58 -1.40 17.03 4.41
N ALA A 59 -0.74 18.10 4.80
CA ALA A 59 -1.37 19.16 5.56
C ALA A 59 -2.44 19.88 4.70
N SER A 60 -3.40 20.51 5.34
CA SER A 60 -4.40 21.35 4.64
C SER A 60 -3.71 22.39 3.76
N GLY A 61 -4.13 22.50 2.50
CA GLY A 61 -3.60 23.43 1.51
C GLY A 61 -2.23 23.07 0.93
N SER A 62 -1.71 21.86 1.20
CA SER A 62 -0.43 21.42 0.64
C SER A 62 -0.58 20.81 -0.76
N TYR A 63 0.50 20.86 -1.53
CA TYR A 63 0.56 20.33 -2.88
C TYR A 63 1.94 19.74 -3.19
N PHE A 64 1.98 18.85 -4.17
CA PHE A 64 3.20 18.44 -4.86
C PHE A 64 3.32 19.12 -6.21
N ALA A 65 4.52 19.42 -6.64
CA ALA A 65 4.77 19.86 -8.01
C ALA A 65 4.34 18.77 -9.01
N ALA A 66 3.93 19.20 -10.21
CA ALA A 66 3.63 18.27 -11.28
C ALA A 66 4.80 17.31 -11.52
N HIS A 67 4.51 16.02 -11.57
CA HIS A 67 5.53 14.99 -11.75
C HIS A 67 5.00 13.82 -12.57
N THR A 68 5.94 13.07 -13.16
CA THR A 68 5.66 11.90 -13.98
C THR A 68 6.05 10.63 -13.22
N HIS A 69 5.18 9.63 -13.23
CA HIS A 69 5.41 8.35 -12.60
C HIS A 69 6.26 7.45 -13.50
N GLY A 70 7.57 7.39 -13.28
CA GLY A 70 8.47 6.55 -14.08
C GLY A 70 8.20 5.06 -13.94
N GLY A 71 7.88 4.60 -12.73
CA GLY A 71 7.57 3.19 -12.41
C GLY A 71 6.13 2.94 -11.99
N GLY A 72 5.24 3.94 -12.18
CA GLY A 72 3.84 3.88 -11.75
C GLY A 72 3.63 4.18 -10.27
N GLU A 73 2.40 4.50 -9.94
CA GLU A 73 1.94 4.84 -8.60
C GLU A 73 0.61 4.17 -8.31
N GLU A 74 0.46 3.63 -7.10
CA GLU A 74 -0.78 3.04 -6.60
C GLU A 74 -1.12 3.73 -5.27
N ILE A 75 -2.35 4.23 -5.15
CA ILE A 75 -2.81 5.01 -3.98
C ILE A 75 -4.09 4.40 -3.42
N PHE A 76 -4.18 4.34 -2.09
CA PHE A 76 -5.42 4.15 -1.36
C PHE A 76 -5.60 5.31 -0.37
N VAL A 77 -6.71 6.04 -0.48
CA VAL A 77 -7.00 7.19 0.39
C VAL A 77 -7.56 6.70 1.72
N LEU A 78 -6.84 6.99 2.81
CA LEU A 78 -7.20 6.58 4.17
C LEU A 78 -8.06 7.62 4.87
N GLU A 79 -7.70 8.91 4.76
CA GLU A 79 -8.38 10.02 5.45
C GLU A 79 -8.36 11.28 4.58
N GLY A 80 -9.31 12.18 4.82
CA GLY A 80 -9.39 13.48 4.14
C GLY A 80 -9.73 13.34 2.65
N VAL A 81 -9.24 14.25 1.81
CA VAL A 81 -9.48 14.23 0.37
C VAL A 81 -8.18 14.45 -0.38
N PHE A 82 -7.71 13.44 -1.06
CA PHE A 82 -6.64 13.56 -2.04
C PHE A 82 -7.21 14.10 -3.35
N SER A 83 -6.49 14.97 -4.04
CA SER A 83 -6.97 15.63 -5.25
C SER A 83 -5.86 15.81 -6.26
N ASP A 84 -6.24 15.87 -7.53
CA ASP A 84 -5.39 16.31 -8.65
C ASP A 84 -6.25 17.02 -9.70
N GLU A 85 -5.68 17.34 -10.86
CA GLU A 85 -6.41 17.98 -11.97
C GLU A 85 -7.53 17.11 -12.58
N HIS A 86 -7.59 15.83 -12.24
CA HIS A 86 -8.59 14.88 -12.74
C HIS A 86 -9.76 14.68 -11.78
N GLY A 87 -9.59 15.01 -10.49
CA GLY A 87 -10.69 14.87 -9.53
C GLY A 87 -10.33 15.01 -8.05
N HIS A 88 -11.34 14.70 -7.23
CA HIS A 88 -11.26 14.70 -5.78
C HIS A 88 -11.59 13.30 -5.27
N TYR A 89 -10.72 12.76 -4.44
CA TYR A 89 -10.73 11.36 -4.04
C TYR A 89 -10.88 11.27 -2.51
N PRO A 90 -12.11 11.00 -2.00
CA PRO A 90 -12.37 10.84 -0.57
C PRO A 90 -11.82 9.50 -0.03
N PRO A 91 -11.90 9.24 1.29
CA PRO A 91 -11.47 7.98 1.88
C PRO A 91 -12.10 6.78 1.19
N GLY A 92 -11.34 5.69 1.03
CA GLY A 92 -11.75 4.51 0.28
C GLY A 92 -11.58 4.62 -1.24
N SER A 93 -11.05 5.74 -1.76
CA SER A 93 -10.65 5.83 -3.17
C SER A 93 -9.41 4.98 -3.42
N TYR A 94 -9.44 4.17 -4.48
CA TYR A 94 -8.31 3.41 -4.99
C TYR A 94 -7.92 3.91 -6.37
N LEU A 95 -6.65 4.29 -6.51
CA LEU A 95 -6.11 4.87 -7.75
C LEU A 95 -4.91 4.06 -8.23
N ARG A 96 -4.79 3.87 -9.53
CA ARG A 96 -3.59 3.38 -10.20
C ARG A 96 -3.22 4.29 -11.36
N ASN A 97 -2.01 4.79 -11.30
CA ASN A 97 -1.41 5.67 -12.29
C ASN A 97 -0.22 4.94 -12.92
N PRO A 98 -0.39 4.32 -14.10
CA PRO A 98 0.66 3.53 -14.75
C PRO A 98 1.89 4.37 -15.09
N PRO A 99 3.04 3.71 -15.40
CA PRO A 99 4.25 4.39 -15.86
C PRO A 99 3.98 5.35 -17.01
N GLY A 100 4.52 6.56 -16.93
CA GLY A 100 4.36 7.62 -17.93
C GLY A 100 3.17 8.56 -17.69
N THR A 101 2.31 8.27 -16.72
CA THR A 101 1.24 9.21 -16.31
C THR A 101 1.82 10.38 -15.52
N THR A 102 1.15 11.52 -15.58
CA THR A 102 1.54 12.76 -14.91
C THR A 102 0.34 13.35 -14.19
N HIS A 103 0.55 13.88 -12.99
CA HIS A 103 -0.44 14.67 -12.28
C HIS A 103 0.19 15.73 -11.36
N THR A 104 -0.66 16.61 -10.82
CA THR A 104 -0.30 17.64 -9.84
C THR A 104 -1.13 17.42 -8.57
N PRO A 105 -0.68 16.57 -7.63
CA PRO A 105 -1.48 16.25 -6.45
C PRO A 105 -1.50 17.37 -5.43
N PHE A 106 -2.67 17.53 -4.78
CA PHE A 106 -2.89 18.48 -3.70
C PHE A 106 -3.96 17.98 -2.74
N SER A 107 -4.08 18.64 -1.59
CA SER A 107 -5.19 18.41 -0.68
C SER A 107 -5.60 19.72 0.02
N GLU A 108 -6.81 20.21 -0.27
CA GLU A 108 -7.33 21.40 0.41
C GLU A 108 -7.64 21.14 1.89
N PRO A 109 -8.36 20.07 2.26
CA PRO A 109 -8.66 19.78 3.67
C PRO A 109 -7.51 19.06 4.39
N GLY A 110 -6.49 18.59 3.67
CA GLY A 110 -5.53 17.62 4.13
C GLY A 110 -6.00 16.18 3.85
N CYS A 111 -5.05 15.25 3.77
CA CYS A 111 -5.37 13.84 3.60
C CYS A 111 -4.26 12.94 4.13
N VAL A 112 -4.60 11.67 4.32
CA VAL A 112 -3.64 10.57 4.56
C VAL A 112 -3.87 9.53 3.48
N ILE A 113 -2.80 9.12 2.81
CA ILE A 113 -2.84 8.11 1.76
C ILE A 113 -1.83 6.99 2.05
N PHE A 114 -2.18 5.78 1.63
CA PHE A 114 -1.25 4.66 1.51
C PHE A 114 -0.79 4.62 0.05
N VAL A 115 0.50 4.68 -0.20
CA VAL A 115 1.06 4.83 -1.55
C VAL A 115 2.16 3.81 -1.81
N LYS A 116 2.17 3.27 -3.03
CA LYS A 116 3.17 2.35 -3.56
C LYS A 116 3.75 2.92 -4.85
N LEU A 117 5.07 3.09 -4.87
CA LEU A 117 5.81 3.67 -5.99
C LEU A 117 6.72 2.61 -6.63
N TRP A 118 6.84 2.63 -7.96
CA TRP A 118 7.73 1.73 -8.71
C TRP A 118 7.44 0.25 -8.47
N GLN A 119 6.14 -0.12 -8.40
CA GLN A 119 5.69 -1.48 -8.14
C GLN A 119 4.74 -2.03 -9.21
N PHE A 120 4.72 -1.39 -10.38
CA PHE A 120 3.99 -1.88 -11.54
C PHE A 120 4.75 -3.02 -12.22
N ASN A 121 4.03 -4.05 -12.64
CA ASN A 121 4.60 -5.09 -13.48
C ASN A 121 4.87 -4.56 -14.89
N PRO A 122 5.93 -5.00 -15.58
CA PRO A 122 6.14 -4.66 -16.98
C PRO A 122 4.91 -5.03 -17.83
N GLY A 123 4.42 -4.07 -18.62
CA GLY A 123 3.23 -4.24 -19.46
C GLY A 123 1.89 -3.96 -18.77
N ASP A 124 1.86 -3.73 -17.47
CA ASP A 124 0.65 -3.27 -16.79
C ASP A 124 0.47 -1.75 -17.04
N ALA A 125 -0.47 -1.41 -17.91
CA ALA A 125 -0.80 -0.04 -18.31
C ALA A 125 -2.22 0.36 -17.90
N GLN A 126 -2.84 -0.40 -17.00
CA GLN A 126 -4.22 -0.14 -16.59
C GLN A 126 -4.29 1.01 -15.57
N THR A 127 -4.94 2.11 -15.99
CA THR A 127 -5.39 3.16 -15.07
C THR A 127 -6.63 2.70 -14.33
N VAL A 128 -6.67 2.91 -13.03
CA VAL A 128 -7.84 2.61 -12.19
C VAL A 128 -8.17 3.85 -11.36
N CYS A 129 -9.46 4.17 -11.28
CA CYS A 129 -10.01 5.12 -10.32
C CYS A 129 -11.33 4.53 -9.81
N GLN A 130 -11.34 4.02 -8.59
CA GLN A 130 -12.46 3.29 -8.02
C GLN A 130 -12.80 3.81 -6.63
N GLN A 131 -14.10 4.11 -6.42
CA GLN A 131 -14.66 4.33 -5.09
C GLN A 131 -15.09 2.98 -4.51
N THR A 132 -14.38 2.53 -3.48
CA THR A 132 -14.59 1.17 -2.95
C THR A 132 -15.93 0.99 -2.22
N GLU A 133 -16.52 2.07 -1.70
CA GLU A 133 -17.87 2.02 -1.14
C GLU A 133 -18.94 1.62 -2.17
N GLN A 134 -18.72 1.94 -3.44
CA GLN A 134 -19.62 1.63 -4.56
C GLN A 134 -19.25 0.32 -5.26
N GLY A 135 -18.17 -0.32 -4.83
CA GLY A 135 -17.65 -1.53 -5.45
C GLY A 135 -18.43 -2.78 -5.05
N SER A 136 -18.34 -3.80 -5.89
CA SER A 136 -19.03 -5.08 -5.66
C SER A 136 -18.19 -6.01 -4.79
N TRP A 137 -18.83 -6.62 -3.80
CA TRP A 137 -18.25 -7.64 -2.95
C TRP A 137 -18.66 -9.03 -3.42
N GLY A 138 -17.71 -9.93 -3.50
CA GLY A 138 -17.91 -11.35 -3.80
C GLY A 138 -17.47 -12.24 -2.65
N PRO A 139 -17.76 -13.56 -2.71
CA PRO A 139 -17.34 -14.51 -1.70
C PRO A 139 -15.81 -14.67 -1.71
N GLY A 140 -15.23 -14.79 -0.52
CA GLY A 140 -13.84 -15.20 -0.33
C GLY A 140 -13.68 -16.72 -0.39
N ARG A 141 -12.49 -17.20 0.06
CA ARG A 141 -12.14 -18.63 0.05
C ARG A 141 -12.90 -19.50 1.05
N GLN A 142 -13.53 -18.89 2.05
CA GLN A 142 -14.39 -19.56 3.04
C GLN A 142 -15.54 -18.64 3.44
N GLU A 143 -16.58 -19.21 4.04
CA GLU A 143 -17.69 -18.47 4.64
C GLU A 143 -17.17 -17.47 5.70
N GLY A 144 -17.78 -16.29 5.80
CA GLY A 144 -17.33 -15.20 6.65
C GLY A 144 -16.24 -14.31 6.04
N ILE A 145 -15.81 -14.57 4.80
CA ILE A 145 -14.89 -13.71 4.05
C ILE A 145 -15.58 -13.17 2.80
N GLN A 146 -15.53 -11.86 2.64
CA GLN A 146 -15.92 -11.17 1.42
C GLN A 146 -14.72 -10.44 0.82
N VAL A 147 -14.63 -10.41 -0.52
CA VAL A 147 -13.52 -9.81 -1.26
C VAL A 147 -14.05 -8.85 -2.30
N GLN A 148 -13.46 -7.66 -2.38
CA GLN A 148 -13.64 -6.71 -3.46
C GLN A 148 -12.35 -6.61 -4.25
N LEU A 149 -12.38 -6.98 -5.54
CA LEU A 149 -11.22 -6.86 -6.41
C LEU A 149 -10.97 -5.39 -6.76
N LEU A 150 -9.77 -4.91 -6.51
CA LEU A 150 -9.30 -3.57 -6.89
C LEU A 150 -8.49 -3.63 -8.19
N HIS A 151 -7.58 -4.60 -8.30
CA HIS A 151 -6.76 -4.81 -9.49
C HIS A 151 -6.20 -6.23 -9.55
N GLU A 152 -6.02 -6.73 -10.77
CA GLU A 152 -5.33 -8.01 -11.02
C GLU A 152 -4.55 -7.94 -12.34
N PHE A 153 -3.28 -8.34 -12.30
CA PHE A 153 -2.43 -8.45 -13.48
C PHE A 153 -1.37 -9.54 -13.27
N GLN A 154 -1.33 -10.53 -14.17
CA GLN A 154 -0.34 -11.63 -14.16
C GLN A 154 -0.14 -12.30 -12.78
N GLY A 155 -1.23 -12.55 -12.05
CA GLY A 155 -1.20 -13.23 -10.75
C GLY A 155 -0.88 -12.32 -9.57
N VAL A 156 -0.62 -11.04 -9.79
CA VAL A 156 -0.58 -10.01 -8.74
C VAL A 156 -1.98 -9.49 -8.53
N ARG A 157 -2.49 -9.58 -7.30
CA ARG A 157 -3.84 -9.13 -6.95
C ARG A 157 -3.80 -8.10 -5.83
N THR A 158 -4.60 -7.06 -5.97
CA THR A 158 -4.92 -6.09 -4.92
C THR A 158 -6.41 -6.16 -4.64
N VAL A 159 -6.77 -6.35 -3.38
CA VAL A 159 -8.17 -6.50 -2.96
C VAL A 159 -8.43 -5.75 -1.65
N LEU A 160 -9.69 -5.41 -1.41
CA LEU A 160 -10.21 -5.26 -0.06
C LEU A 160 -10.79 -6.60 0.40
N MET A 161 -10.53 -6.94 1.65
CA MET A 161 -11.05 -8.16 2.28
C MET A 161 -11.78 -7.78 3.56
N ARG A 162 -13.05 -8.17 3.65
CA ARG A 162 -13.88 -8.03 4.86
C ARG A 162 -14.02 -9.40 5.51
N LEU A 163 -13.73 -9.46 6.80
CA LEU A 163 -13.79 -10.70 7.59
C LEU A 163 -14.73 -10.50 8.77
N GLU A 164 -15.61 -11.50 8.97
CA GLU A 164 -16.59 -11.48 10.05
C GLU A 164 -15.92 -11.57 11.44
N PRO A 165 -16.61 -11.04 12.48
CA PRO A 165 -16.17 -11.17 13.86
C PRO A 165 -15.89 -12.62 14.25
N ASP A 166 -14.85 -12.82 15.06
CA ASP A 166 -14.46 -14.10 15.66
C ASP A 166 -14.15 -15.23 14.65
N LEU A 167 -14.02 -14.90 13.35
CA LEU A 167 -13.72 -15.86 12.31
C LEU A 167 -12.33 -16.49 12.53
N GLN A 168 -12.25 -17.81 12.49
CA GLN A 168 -10.98 -18.55 12.36
C GLN A 168 -10.73 -18.80 10.86
N VAL A 169 -9.75 -18.12 10.30
CA VAL A 169 -9.34 -18.36 8.91
C VAL A 169 -8.54 -19.66 8.85
N GLN A 170 -8.89 -20.53 7.91
CA GLN A 170 -8.18 -21.79 7.72
C GLN A 170 -6.71 -21.54 7.33
N LEU A 171 -5.82 -22.44 7.77
CA LEU A 171 -4.42 -22.40 7.39
C LEU A 171 -4.26 -22.33 5.87
N HIS A 172 -3.49 -21.36 5.41
CA HIS A 172 -3.25 -21.15 3.98
C HIS A 172 -1.85 -20.59 3.75
N SER A 173 -1.41 -20.66 2.50
CA SER A 173 -0.08 -20.23 2.09
C SER A 173 -0.13 -19.14 1.02
N HIS A 174 0.94 -18.37 0.92
CA HIS A 174 1.15 -17.25 0.00
C HIS A 174 2.37 -17.51 -0.89
N PRO A 175 2.25 -18.28 -1.99
CA PRO A 175 3.40 -18.62 -2.85
C PRO A 175 4.17 -17.38 -3.36
N GLY A 176 3.47 -16.31 -3.69
CA GLY A 176 4.06 -15.06 -4.16
C GLY A 176 4.21 -13.97 -3.09
N GLY A 177 4.05 -14.33 -1.81
CA GLY A 177 4.02 -13.39 -0.70
C GLY A 177 2.71 -12.63 -0.56
N GLU A 178 2.56 -11.97 0.57
CA GLU A 178 1.38 -11.19 0.92
C GLU A 178 1.77 -9.91 1.65
N GLU A 179 1.01 -8.86 1.41
CA GLU A 179 1.09 -7.59 2.12
C GLU A 179 -0.31 -7.18 2.57
N ILE A 180 -0.42 -6.75 3.83
CA ILE A 180 -1.67 -6.33 4.45
C ILE A 180 -1.48 -4.96 5.11
N LEU A 181 -2.46 -4.06 4.92
CA LEU A 181 -2.71 -2.92 5.78
C LEU A 181 -4.08 -3.11 6.45
N VAL A 182 -4.11 -3.11 7.78
CA VAL A 182 -5.36 -3.22 8.55
C VAL A 182 -6.06 -1.86 8.53
N LEU A 183 -7.19 -1.78 7.83
CA LEU A 183 -7.99 -0.56 7.69
C LEU A 183 -8.95 -0.38 8.86
N GLU A 184 -9.59 -1.48 9.32
CA GLU A 184 -10.52 -1.51 10.45
C GLU A 184 -10.43 -2.84 11.20
N GLY A 185 -10.77 -2.80 12.48
CA GLY A 185 -10.77 -3.98 13.34
C GLY A 185 -9.37 -4.49 13.67
N ASP A 186 -9.28 -5.78 13.91
CA ASP A 186 -8.05 -6.45 14.32
C ASP A 186 -8.07 -7.95 14.02
N PHE A 187 -6.89 -8.53 13.94
CA PHE A 187 -6.69 -9.97 13.89
C PHE A 187 -5.35 -10.36 14.52
N ALA A 188 -5.19 -11.64 14.81
CA ALA A 188 -3.95 -12.23 15.29
C ALA A 188 -3.61 -13.50 14.52
N ASP A 189 -2.34 -13.84 14.42
CA ASP A 189 -1.85 -15.11 13.92
C ASP A 189 -0.67 -15.63 14.75
N GLU A 190 0.02 -16.65 14.25
CA GLU A 190 1.17 -17.28 14.93
C GLU A 190 2.38 -16.32 15.09
N HIS A 191 2.32 -15.14 14.45
CA HIS A 191 3.43 -14.19 14.40
C HIS A 191 3.16 -12.89 15.17
N GLY A 192 1.90 -12.61 15.55
CA GLY A 192 1.56 -11.42 16.31
C GLY A 192 0.09 -11.04 16.31
N GLU A 193 -0.17 -9.86 16.87
CA GLU A 193 -1.49 -9.23 16.95
C GLU A 193 -1.47 -7.92 16.13
N TYR A 194 -2.52 -7.67 15.36
CA TYR A 194 -2.55 -6.61 14.33
C TYR A 194 -3.85 -5.83 14.43
N SER A 195 -3.78 -4.66 15.01
CA SER A 195 -4.87 -3.69 15.08
C SER A 195 -4.87 -2.77 13.86
N LYS A 196 -5.91 -1.94 13.74
CA LYS A 196 -5.98 -0.87 12.74
C LYS A 196 -4.65 -0.11 12.64
N GLY A 197 -4.21 0.16 11.41
CA GLY A 197 -2.94 0.80 11.11
C GLY A 197 -1.71 -0.13 11.13
N SER A 198 -1.87 -1.42 11.48
CA SER A 198 -0.78 -2.38 11.33
C SER A 198 -0.53 -2.66 9.85
N TRP A 199 0.75 -2.65 9.46
CA TRP A 199 1.20 -3.07 8.14
C TRP A 199 2.10 -4.30 8.25
N LEU A 200 1.81 -5.30 7.43
CA LEU A 200 2.53 -6.57 7.43
C LEU A 200 2.97 -6.90 6.02
N ARG A 201 4.15 -7.48 5.90
CA ARG A 201 4.63 -8.10 4.68
C ARG A 201 5.16 -9.49 4.99
N SER A 202 4.48 -10.51 4.45
CA SER A 202 4.80 -11.92 4.64
C SER A 202 5.55 -12.46 3.43
N PRO A 203 6.70 -13.15 3.61
CA PRO A 203 7.55 -13.58 2.52
C PRO A 203 6.87 -14.63 1.62
N PRO A 204 7.37 -14.80 0.37
CA PRO A 204 6.92 -15.89 -0.51
C PRO A 204 7.03 -17.24 0.17
N GLY A 205 5.99 -18.07 0.01
CA GLY A 205 5.90 -19.39 0.63
C GLY A 205 5.50 -19.41 2.10
N SER A 206 5.27 -18.25 2.71
CA SER A 206 4.77 -18.16 4.08
C SER A 206 3.35 -18.72 4.21
N SER A 207 3.01 -19.14 5.42
CA SER A 207 1.67 -19.66 5.77
C SER A 207 1.24 -19.08 7.11
N HIS A 208 -0.08 -18.93 7.31
CA HIS A 208 -0.67 -18.56 8.59
C HIS A 208 -2.13 -19.00 8.70
N SER A 209 -2.66 -18.90 9.92
CA SER A 209 -4.05 -19.20 10.27
C SER A 209 -4.63 -18.08 11.13
N PRO A 210 -5.06 -16.95 10.51
CA PRO A 210 -5.51 -15.79 11.27
C PRO A 210 -6.79 -16.05 12.07
N LYS A 211 -6.84 -15.48 13.27
CA LYS A 211 -8.03 -15.36 14.10
C LYS A 211 -8.46 -13.90 14.11
N ILE A 212 -9.67 -13.64 13.64
CA ILE A 212 -10.24 -12.30 13.57
C ILE A 212 -10.79 -11.90 14.94
N GLY A 213 -10.61 -10.63 15.31
CA GLY A 213 -11.12 -10.08 16.54
C GLY A 213 -12.64 -9.92 16.59
N PRO A 214 -13.18 -9.53 17.76
CA PRO A 214 -14.63 -9.50 18.00
C PRO A 214 -15.41 -8.46 17.21
N ASN A 215 -14.72 -7.52 16.58
CA ASN A 215 -15.33 -6.47 15.74
C ASN A 215 -15.19 -6.75 14.23
N GLY A 216 -14.63 -7.90 13.85
CA GLY A 216 -14.29 -8.19 12.46
C GLY A 216 -13.03 -7.44 12.01
N ALA A 217 -12.72 -7.51 10.73
CA ALA A 217 -11.62 -6.76 10.14
C ALA A 217 -11.93 -6.34 8.69
N LEU A 218 -11.40 -5.18 8.30
CA LEU A 218 -11.30 -4.73 6.92
C LEU A 218 -9.83 -4.54 6.58
N LEU A 219 -9.37 -5.24 5.54
CA LEU A 219 -7.98 -5.28 5.12
C LEU A 219 -7.83 -4.77 3.69
N TYR A 220 -6.83 -3.92 3.45
CA TYR A 220 -6.21 -3.78 2.13
C TYR A 220 -5.16 -4.87 2.00
N LEU A 221 -5.24 -5.69 0.97
CA LEU A 221 -4.38 -6.86 0.78
C LEU A 221 -3.83 -6.89 -0.64
N LYS A 222 -2.51 -7.09 -0.75
CA LYS A 222 -1.81 -7.32 -2.02
C LYS A 222 -1.06 -8.64 -1.96
N SER A 223 -1.23 -9.48 -2.97
CA SER A 223 -0.61 -10.81 -3.03
C SER A 223 0.05 -11.09 -4.38
N GLY A 224 1.03 -11.98 -4.37
CA GLY A 224 1.75 -12.41 -5.58
C GLY A 224 2.87 -11.45 -6.03
N HIS A 225 2.95 -10.26 -5.47
CA HIS A 225 3.81 -9.17 -5.94
C HIS A 225 5.29 -9.27 -5.51
N LEU A 226 5.61 -10.09 -4.50
CA LEU A 226 6.99 -10.17 -4.00
C LEU A 226 7.92 -11.01 -4.87
N VAL A 227 7.36 -11.84 -5.75
CA VAL A 227 8.11 -12.64 -6.75
C VAL A 227 7.90 -12.12 -8.17
N ALA A 228 6.95 -11.21 -8.36
CA ALA A 228 6.65 -10.66 -9.67
C ALA A 228 7.71 -9.64 -10.11
N PRO A 229 8.03 -9.55 -11.41
CA PRO A 229 8.91 -8.51 -11.91
C PRO A 229 8.25 -7.14 -11.75
N VAL A 230 9.03 -6.11 -11.45
CA VAL A 230 8.58 -4.72 -11.41
C VAL A 230 9.39 -3.88 -12.41
N MET A 231 8.90 -2.69 -12.74
CA MET A 231 9.63 -1.74 -13.56
C MET A 231 11.00 -1.45 -12.91
N PRO A 232 12.10 -1.50 -13.69
CA PRO A 232 13.43 -1.24 -13.14
C PRO A 232 13.55 0.21 -12.69
N LEU A 233 14.29 0.44 -11.62
CA LEU A 233 14.70 1.78 -11.23
C LEU A 233 15.67 2.34 -12.27
N PRO A 234 15.67 3.64 -12.55
CA PRO A 234 16.66 4.25 -13.42
C PRO A 234 18.06 4.12 -12.80
N ASN A 235 19.05 3.95 -13.67
CA ASN A 235 20.48 3.87 -13.29
C ASN A 235 21.00 5.20 -12.78
#